data_8b45adc82e8aa012bf12c0139cfe56e0
#
_entry.id   8b45adc82e8aa012bf12c0139cfe56e0
#
_cell.length_a   1.000
_cell.length_b   1.000
_cell.length_c   1.000
_cell.angle_alpha   90.00
_cell.angle_beta   90.00
_cell.angle_gamma   90.00
#
_symmetry.space_group_name_H-M   'P 1'
#
loop_
_entity.id
_entity.type
_entity.pdbx_description
1 polymer ?
#
loop_
_entity_poly.entity_id
_entity_poly.type
_entity_poly.pdbx_seq_one_letter_code
_entity_poly.pdbx_strand_id
1 'polypeptide(L)'
;MDNGVIALMYHRFDETKYPSTNINMKDFKEHMNIILKKNYSFYNPKDFDFNFFKPKKNKKILLTVDDAFTSFYENAWPYLKQKKIPFILFVSTQSVGKKGYMTWEQIKEIENSSYGFIGNHSHSHEY
;
A
#
# COMPACT_ATOMS: atom_id res chain seq x y z
N MET A 1 20.23 -16.19 8.41
CA MET A 1 19.85 -14.77 8.56
C MET A 1 18.96 -14.37 7.39
N ASP A 2 17.72 -14.05 7.69
CA ASP A 2 16.79 -13.63 6.64
C ASP A 2 17.02 -12.17 6.27
N ASN A 3 17.68 -11.96 5.15
CA ASN A 3 17.91 -10.64 4.56
C ASN A 3 16.87 -10.35 3.45
N GLY A 4 15.64 -10.84 3.62
CA GLY A 4 14.60 -10.73 2.62
C GLY A 4 13.75 -9.49 2.74
N VAL A 5 12.95 -9.25 1.68
CA VAL A 5 11.86 -8.27 1.68
C VAL A 5 10.57 -9.01 2.00
N ILE A 6 9.82 -8.51 2.97
CA ILE A 6 8.49 -9.03 3.30
C ILE A 6 7.46 -8.10 2.68
N ALA A 7 6.57 -8.65 1.86
CA ALA A 7 5.46 -7.90 1.29
C ALA A 7 4.22 -8.09 2.17
N LEU A 8 3.59 -6.98 2.54
CA LEU A 8 2.29 -6.94 3.23
C LEU A 8 1.25 -6.41 2.26
N MET A 9 0.12 -7.10 2.17
CA MET A 9 -0.93 -6.78 1.21
C MET A 9 -2.23 -6.44 1.93
N TYR A 10 -2.81 -5.30 1.57
CA TYR A 10 -4.11 -4.82 2.08
C TYR A 10 -5.02 -4.45 0.92
N HIS A 11 -6.33 -4.35 1.19
CA HIS A 11 -7.33 -4.01 0.17
C HIS A 11 -8.24 -2.88 0.66
N ARG A 12 -9.11 -3.15 1.65
CA ARG A 12 -10.13 -2.23 2.15
C ARG A 12 -9.82 -1.78 3.56
N PHE A 13 -10.30 -0.60 3.92
CA PHE A 13 -10.04 0.01 5.23
C PHE A 13 -11.34 0.55 5.82
N ASP A 14 -11.75 0.02 6.95
CA ASP A 14 -13.02 0.34 7.63
C ASP A 14 -14.28 0.09 6.78
N GLU A 15 -14.24 -0.93 5.92
CA GLU A 15 -15.41 -1.39 5.15
C GLU A 15 -15.91 -2.72 5.70
N THR A 16 -16.67 -2.69 6.78
CA THR A 16 -17.14 -3.90 7.49
C THR A 16 -18.03 -4.83 6.66
N LYS A 17 -18.62 -4.32 5.58
CA LYS A 17 -19.42 -5.11 4.64
C LYS A 17 -18.62 -6.23 3.95
N TYR A 18 -17.29 -6.09 3.87
CA TYR A 18 -16.43 -7.01 3.15
C TYR A 18 -15.32 -7.56 4.08
N PRO A 19 -15.67 -8.36 5.09
CA PRO A 19 -14.72 -8.70 6.17
C PRO A 19 -13.49 -9.48 5.71
N SER A 20 -13.58 -10.25 4.62
CA SER A 20 -12.46 -11.05 4.14
C SER A 20 -11.31 -10.22 3.53
N THR A 21 -11.60 -9.00 3.09
CA THR A 21 -10.61 -8.11 2.45
C THR A 21 -10.45 -6.79 3.19
N ASN A 22 -11.07 -6.67 4.36
CA ASN A 22 -11.10 -5.44 5.15
C ASN A 22 -10.18 -5.52 6.37
N ILE A 23 -9.56 -4.40 6.71
CA ILE A 23 -8.92 -4.17 8.00
C ILE A 23 -9.48 -2.88 8.59
N ASN A 24 -9.70 -2.84 9.91
CA ASN A 24 -10.05 -1.56 10.54
C ASN A 24 -8.79 -0.70 10.73
N MET A 25 -8.97 0.61 10.77
CA MET A 25 -7.85 1.55 10.85
C MET A 25 -7.06 1.42 12.15
N LYS A 26 -7.72 1.04 13.25
CA LYS A 26 -7.03 0.79 14.53
C LYS A 26 -5.99 -0.31 14.39
N ASP A 27 -6.38 -1.43 13.82
CA ASP A 27 -5.48 -2.58 13.61
C ASP A 27 -4.40 -2.27 12.59
N PHE A 28 -4.74 -1.56 11.52
CA PHE A 28 -3.77 -1.14 10.51
C PHE A 28 -2.68 -0.25 11.11
N LYS A 29 -3.07 0.75 11.89
CA LYS A 29 -2.12 1.63 12.58
C LYS A 29 -1.24 0.86 13.57
N GLU A 30 -1.82 -0.12 14.26
CA GLU A 30 -1.06 -0.98 15.18
C GLU A 30 -0.03 -1.81 14.42
N HIS A 31 -0.39 -2.39 13.26
CA HIS A 31 0.55 -3.11 12.41
C HIS A 31 1.74 -2.22 11.98
N MET A 32 1.45 -0.99 11.55
CA MET A 32 2.50 -0.05 11.15
C MET A 32 3.41 0.32 12.33
N ASN A 33 2.84 0.54 13.51
CA ASN A 33 3.59 0.87 14.73
C ASN A 33 4.51 -0.29 15.16
N ILE A 34 4.04 -1.54 15.08
CA ILE A 34 4.85 -2.72 15.41
C ILE A 34 6.06 -2.80 14.48
N ILE A 35 5.86 -2.58 13.19
CA ILE A 35 6.93 -2.60 12.20
C ILE A 35 7.99 -1.54 12.51
N LEU A 36 7.56 -0.32 12.82
CA LEU A 36 8.47 0.78 13.14
C LEU A 36 9.24 0.54 14.43
N LYS A 37 8.59 -0.06 15.46
CA LYS A 37 9.23 -0.36 16.75
C LYS A 37 10.26 -1.48 16.66
N LYS A 38 10.11 -2.40 15.72
CA LYS A 38 11.03 -3.54 15.55
C LYS A 38 12.24 -3.24 14.65
N ASN A 39 12.47 -1.98 14.35
CA ASN A 39 13.58 -1.55 13.48
C ASN A 39 13.51 -2.11 12.05
N TYR A 40 12.32 -2.48 11.57
CA TYR A 40 12.11 -2.73 10.16
C TYR A 40 11.96 -1.39 9.43
N SER A 41 12.51 -1.31 8.23
CA SER A 41 12.32 -0.14 7.37
C SER A 41 11.35 -0.47 6.23
N PHE A 42 10.58 0.54 5.80
CA PHE A 42 9.74 0.40 4.62
C PHE A 42 10.58 0.62 3.37
N TYR A 43 10.38 -0.24 2.38
CA TYR A 43 10.97 -0.08 1.07
C TYR A 43 10.16 0.94 0.26
N ASN A 44 10.83 1.98 -0.26
CA ASN A 44 10.20 2.93 -1.16
C ASN A 44 10.46 2.51 -2.61
N PRO A 45 9.44 2.11 -3.38
CA PRO A 45 9.63 1.69 -4.76
C PRO A 45 10.21 2.77 -5.67
N LYS A 46 10.10 4.04 -5.29
CA LYS A 46 10.69 5.18 -6.05
C LYS A 46 12.21 5.28 -5.86
N ASP A 47 12.73 4.64 -4.81
CA ASP A 47 14.17 4.60 -4.52
C ASP A 47 14.80 3.29 -5.00
N PHE A 48 14.24 2.67 -6.03
CA PHE A 48 14.78 1.43 -6.58
C PHE A 48 16.22 1.63 -7.04
N ASP A 49 17.12 0.79 -6.50
CA ASP A 49 18.49 0.70 -6.95
C ASP A 49 18.92 -0.77 -7.08
N PHE A 50 20.03 -1.01 -7.77
CA PHE A 50 20.56 -2.37 -7.95
C PHE A 50 20.99 -3.04 -6.63
N ASN A 51 21.18 -2.27 -5.56
CA ASN A 51 21.52 -2.79 -4.25
C ASN A 51 20.32 -3.42 -3.52
N PHE A 52 19.11 -3.32 -4.09
CA PHE A 52 17.91 -3.94 -3.53
C PHE A 52 18.09 -5.44 -3.24
N PHE A 53 18.78 -6.15 -4.12
CA PHE A 53 19.01 -7.59 -3.99
C PHE A 53 20.23 -7.95 -3.15
N LYS A 54 21.01 -6.99 -2.69
CA LYS A 54 22.16 -7.27 -1.81
C LYS A 54 21.68 -7.53 -0.39
N PRO A 55 22.28 -8.49 0.31
CA PRO A 55 21.98 -8.73 1.72
C PRO A 55 22.16 -7.46 2.54
N LYS A 56 21.11 -7.01 3.21
CA LYS A 56 21.17 -5.90 4.17
C LYS A 56 20.90 -6.43 5.56
N LYS A 57 21.54 -5.82 6.57
CA LYS A 57 21.40 -6.22 7.97
C LYS A 57 19.97 -6.06 8.50
N ASN A 58 19.14 -5.24 7.86
CA ASN A 58 17.78 -4.93 8.31
C ASN A 58 16.77 -5.46 7.31
N LYS A 59 15.70 -6.09 7.83
CA LYS A 59 14.56 -6.52 7.00
C LYS A 59 13.82 -5.30 6.46
N LYS A 60 13.45 -5.38 5.19
CA LYS A 60 12.63 -4.36 4.55
C LYS A 60 11.21 -4.86 4.36
N ILE A 61 10.26 -3.97 4.58
CA ILE A 61 8.84 -4.22 4.39
C ILE A 61 8.38 -3.47 3.15
N LEU A 62 7.77 -4.20 2.23
CA LEU A 62 7.07 -3.62 1.09
C LEU A 62 5.58 -3.62 1.40
N LEU A 63 4.99 -2.44 1.51
CA LEU A 63 3.56 -2.29 1.73
C LEU A 63 2.86 -2.21 0.37
N THR A 64 1.89 -3.09 0.15
CA THR A 64 1.08 -3.10 -1.07
C THR A 64 -0.40 -2.97 -0.74
N VAL A 65 -1.13 -2.26 -1.58
CA VAL A 65 -2.57 -2.07 -1.47
C VAL A 65 -3.20 -2.37 -2.84
N ASP A 66 -4.17 -3.28 -2.86
CA ASP A 66 -4.80 -3.73 -4.10
C ASP A 66 -6.14 -3.05 -4.34
N ASP A 67 -6.50 -2.96 -5.62
CA ASP A 67 -7.82 -2.60 -6.16
C ASP A 67 -8.19 -1.12 -6.08
N ALA A 68 -7.45 -0.28 -5.40
CA ALA A 68 -7.71 1.16 -5.32
C ALA A 68 -9.14 1.51 -4.87
N PHE A 69 -9.59 0.91 -3.76
CA PHE A 69 -10.89 1.22 -3.17
C PHE A 69 -10.90 2.65 -2.58
N THR A 70 -12.07 3.29 -2.62
CA THR A 70 -12.26 4.63 -2.01
C THR A 70 -11.87 4.63 -0.53
N SER A 71 -12.12 3.53 0.19
CA SER A 71 -11.77 3.42 1.61
C SER A 71 -10.27 3.55 1.87
N PHE A 72 -9.44 3.12 0.94
CA PHE A 72 -7.99 3.37 1.04
C PHE A 72 -7.70 4.88 1.00
N TYR A 73 -8.25 5.58 0.03
CA TYR A 73 -8.01 7.02 -0.12
C TYR A 73 -8.52 7.84 1.07
N GLU A 74 -9.70 7.50 1.57
CA GLU A 74 -10.33 8.23 2.66
C GLU A 74 -9.71 7.93 4.03
N ASN A 75 -9.34 6.68 4.29
CA ASN A 75 -8.97 6.22 5.64
C ASN A 75 -7.46 5.98 5.80
N ALA A 76 -6.83 5.29 4.87
CA ALA A 76 -5.42 4.88 5.01
C ALA A 76 -4.44 5.91 4.43
N TRP A 77 -4.76 6.50 3.28
CA TRP A 77 -3.86 7.45 2.61
C TRP A 77 -3.46 8.65 3.48
N PRO A 78 -4.39 9.34 4.19
CA PRO A 78 -3.99 10.44 5.05
C PRO A 78 -3.00 10.03 6.13
N TYR A 79 -3.18 8.85 6.71
CA TYR A 79 -2.26 8.31 7.72
C TYR A 79 -0.88 7.98 7.13
N LEU A 80 -0.84 7.27 5.99
CA LEU A 80 0.42 6.91 5.33
C LEU A 80 1.21 8.15 4.89
N LYS A 81 0.51 9.16 4.38
CA LYS A 81 1.09 10.44 4.00
C LYS A 81 1.71 11.16 5.19
N GLN A 82 0.99 11.24 6.32
CA GLN A 82 1.46 11.85 7.55
C GLN A 82 2.69 11.16 8.11
N LYS A 83 2.69 9.83 8.11
CA LYS A 83 3.79 9.02 8.64
C LYS A 83 4.93 8.81 7.64
N LYS A 84 4.77 9.28 6.42
CA LYS A 84 5.77 9.11 5.34
C LYS A 84 6.09 7.65 5.06
N ILE A 85 5.05 6.80 5.08
CA ILE A 85 5.17 5.37 4.82
C ILE A 85 4.95 5.11 3.33
N PRO A 86 5.96 4.59 2.61
CA PRO A 86 5.82 4.31 1.18
C PRO A 86 5.02 3.03 0.92
N PHE A 87 4.39 2.96 -0.24
CA PHE A 87 3.56 1.82 -0.65
C PHE A 87 3.43 1.74 -2.17
N ILE A 88 2.98 0.58 -2.64
CA ILE A 88 2.51 0.40 -4.02
C ILE A 88 0.99 0.26 -3.99
N LEU A 89 0.29 1.05 -4.79
CA LEU A 89 -1.13 0.92 -5.04
C LEU A 89 -1.32 0.22 -6.40
N PHE A 90 -1.84 -1.00 -6.39
CA PHE A 90 -2.13 -1.75 -7.60
C PHE A 90 -3.55 -1.44 -8.07
N VAL A 91 -3.68 -0.97 -9.30
CA VAL A 91 -4.93 -0.44 -9.84
C VAL A 91 -5.49 -1.36 -10.93
N SER A 92 -6.74 -1.78 -10.78
CA SER A 92 -7.53 -2.42 -11.85
C SER A 92 -8.24 -1.31 -12.63
N THR A 93 -7.78 -1.04 -13.84
CA THR A 93 -8.15 0.18 -14.57
C THR A 93 -9.61 0.27 -14.94
N GLN A 94 -10.29 -0.86 -15.15
CA GLN A 94 -11.73 -0.88 -15.46
C GLN A 94 -12.60 -0.36 -14.31
N SER A 95 -12.15 -0.54 -13.07
CA SER A 95 -12.92 -0.16 -11.87
C SER A 95 -12.78 1.31 -11.50
N VAL A 96 -11.75 2.00 -12.00
CA VAL A 96 -11.47 3.39 -11.64
C VAL A 96 -12.66 4.29 -11.97
N GLY A 97 -13.06 5.11 -11.00
CA GLY A 97 -14.20 6.03 -11.14
C GLY A 97 -15.56 5.40 -10.89
N LYS A 98 -15.65 4.07 -10.73
CA LYS A 98 -16.90 3.41 -10.35
C LYS A 98 -17.16 3.59 -8.85
N LYS A 99 -18.43 3.37 -8.46
CA LYS A 99 -18.83 3.46 -7.03
C LYS A 99 -17.96 2.54 -6.16
N GLY A 100 -17.40 3.10 -5.11
CA GLY A 100 -16.54 2.37 -4.18
C GLY A 100 -15.07 2.31 -4.58
N TYR A 101 -14.71 2.86 -5.73
CA TYR A 101 -13.33 2.90 -6.24
C TYR A 101 -12.84 4.34 -6.37
N MET A 102 -11.53 4.52 -6.30
CA MET A 102 -10.90 5.82 -6.46
C MET A 102 -11.09 6.38 -7.88
N THR A 103 -11.08 7.71 -7.98
CA THR A 103 -11.05 8.40 -9.26
C THR A 103 -9.62 8.48 -9.81
N TRP A 104 -9.47 8.77 -11.09
CA TRP A 104 -8.15 8.99 -11.69
C TRP A 104 -7.42 10.18 -11.05
N GLU A 105 -8.14 11.23 -10.67
CA GLU A 105 -7.54 12.39 -9.99
C GLU A 105 -6.95 12.00 -8.64
N GLN A 106 -7.64 11.17 -7.87
CA GLN A 106 -7.14 10.65 -6.58
C GLN A 106 -5.90 9.77 -6.77
N ILE A 107 -5.92 8.89 -7.76
CA ILE A 107 -4.77 8.03 -8.11
C ILE A 107 -3.57 8.89 -8.51
N LYS A 108 -3.80 9.92 -9.32
CA LYS A 108 -2.74 10.84 -9.76
C LYS A 108 -2.14 11.64 -8.61
N GLU A 109 -2.96 12.04 -7.63
CA GLU A 109 -2.46 12.69 -6.41
C GLU A 109 -1.46 11.80 -5.69
N ILE A 110 -1.78 10.51 -5.54
CA ILE A 110 -0.91 9.53 -4.89
C ILE A 110 0.37 9.31 -5.71
N GLU A 111 0.25 9.18 -7.03
CA GLU A 111 1.40 9.00 -7.94
C GLU A 111 2.37 10.17 -7.86
N ASN A 112 1.87 11.38 -7.73
CA ASN A 112 2.68 12.60 -7.61
C ASN A 112 3.30 12.79 -6.24
N SER A 113 2.90 12.00 -5.24
CA SER A 113 3.50 12.03 -3.91
C SER A 113 4.88 11.35 -3.89
N SER A 114 5.67 11.63 -2.86
CA SER A 114 6.98 10.99 -2.68
C SER A 114 6.88 9.55 -2.16
N TYR A 115 5.69 9.10 -1.74
CA TYR A 115 5.53 7.83 -1.03
C TYR A 115 4.63 6.83 -1.75
N GLY A 116 3.80 7.27 -2.68
CA GLY A 116 2.90 6.40 -3.43
C GLY A 116 3.47 6.01 -4.78
N PHE A 117 3.52 4.73 -5.07
CA PHE A 117 3.86 4.19 -6.38
C PHE A 117 2.64 3.47 -6.94
N ILE A 118 2.31 3.70 -8.21
CA ILE A 118 1.15 3.08 -8.86
C ILE A 118 1.64 1.89 -9.69
N GLY A 119 1.07 0.72 -9.39
CA GLY A 119 1.30 -0.51 -10.14
C GLY A 119 0.03 -0.93 -10.89
N ASN A 120 0.20 -1.83 -11.85
CA ASN A 120 -0.93 -2.37 -12.61
C ASN A 120 -1.45 -3.64 -11.95
N HIS A 121 -2.80 -3.74 -11.78
CA HIS A 121 -3.49 -4.92 -11.27
C HIS A 121 -4.55 -5.40 -12.29
N SER A 122 -4.17 -5.56 -13.55
CA SER A 122 -5.00 -5.89 -14.71
C SER A 122 -6.03 -4.79 -15.08
N HIS A 123 -6.81 -5.05 -16.11
CA HIS A 123 -7.89 -4.16 -16.52
C HIS A 123 -9.22 -4.59 -15.87
N SER A 124 -9.60 -5.83 -16.03
CA SER A 124 -10.93 -6.34 -15.64
C SER A 124 -10.93 -7.15 -14.35
N HIS A 125 -9.75 -7.45 -13.77
CA HIS A 125 -9.61 -8.28 -12.58
C HIS A 125 -10.25 -9.67 -12.76
N GLU A 126 -10.11 -10.25 -13.94
CA GLU A 126 -10.58 -11.62 -14.23
C GLU A 126 -9.62 -12.65 -13.62
N TYR A 127 -10.22 -13.73 -13.10
CA TYR A 127 -9.50 -14.86 -12.52
C TYR A 127 -9.35 -15.99 -13.54
#